data_a8c2ed534db5209fc2f6d758e6feb40b
#
_entry.id   a8c2ed534db5209fc2f6d758e6feb40b
#
_cell.length_a   1.000
_cell.length_b   1.000
_cell.length_c   1.000
_cell.angle_alpha   90.00
_cell.angle_beta   90.00
_cell.angle_gamma   90.00
#
_symmetry.space_group_name_H-M   'P 1'
#
loop_
_entity.id
_entity.type
_entity.pdbx_description
1 polymer ?
#
loop_
_entity_poly.entity_id
_entity_poly.type
_entity_poly.pdbx_seq_one_letter_code
_entity_poly.pdbx_strand_id
1 'polypeptide(L)'
;LHGSINSKKDVDYYRYVATGSGYFNFKFTNADGGNNQYWKLSVYDEKKNLLQTLETEDDLQISTAKLSFRKGKEIYLKVERNINDYACGHEYTVTVNQYKADNWEQESNDSFATATTVKKNKTCSANNYAVKDKDYFVYKAAKKGKVTIQVSLPDSGYWNVCVYNQKKKLVKQEDYAQTGQKFTVK
;
A
#
# COMPACT_ATOMS: atom_id res chain seq x y z
N LEU A 1 1.86 -6.75 -18.50
CA LEU A 1 3.19 -7.37 -18.54
C LEU A 1 3.01 -8.86 -18.75
N HIS A 2 3.78 -9.43 -19.67
CA HIS A 2 3.85 -10.86 -19.89
C HIS A 2 5.25 -11.35 -19.57
N GLY A 3 5.37 -12.53 -19.00
CA GLY A 3 6.65 -13.15 -18.69
C GLY A 3 6.52 -14.66 -18.57
N SER A 4 7.68 -15.31 -18.45
CA SER A 4 7.77 -16.73 -18.17
C SER A 4 9.01 -17.01 -17.32
N ILE A 5 8.92 -17.95 -16.41
CA ILE A 5 10.07 -18.43 -15.63
C ILE A 5 10.61 -19.67 -16.31
N ASN A 6 11.81 -19.58 -16.86
CA ASN A 6 12.39 -20.59 -17.73
C ASN A 6 13.35 -21.56 -17.03
N SER A 7 13.71 -21.27 -15.79
CA SER A 7 14.60 -22.14 -15.00
C SER A 7 14.33 -22.00 -13.49
N LYS A 8 14.93 -22.91 -12.71
CA LYS A 8 14.84 -22.90 -11.23
C LYS A 8 15.41 -21.64 -10.55
N LYS A 9 16.28 -20.91 -11.25
CA LYS A 9 16.95 -19.70 -10.73
C LYS A 9 16.44 -18.43 -11.40
N ASP A 10 15.48 -18.57 -12.29
CA ASP A 10 14.94 -17.45 -13.05
C ASP A 10 14.05 -16.58 -12.16
N VAL A 11 14.23 -15.28 -12.28
CA VAL A 11 13.51 -14.27 -11.51
C VAL A 11 13.31 -13.06 -12.39
N ASP A 12 12.06 -12.70 -12.62
CA ASP A 12 11.71 -11.55 -13.43
C ASP A 12 11.51 -10.31 -12.57
N TYR A 13 12.16 -9.21 -12.98
CA TYR A 13 11.98 -7.90 -12.37
C TYR A 13 11.34 -6.93 -13.35
N TYR A 14 10.31 -6.25 -12.90
CA TYR A 14 9.64 -5.18 -13.64
C TYR A 14 9.70 -3.87 -12.88
N ARG A 15 9.80 -2.77 -13.61
CA ARG A 15 9.67 -1.42 -13.09
C ARG A 15 8.47 -0.74 -13.71
N TYR A 16 7.63 -0.17 -12.89
CA TYR A 16 6.51 0.65 -13.29
C TYR A 16 6.66 2.04 -12.67
N VAL A 17 6.35 3.09 -13.42
CA VAL A 17 6.33 4.47 -12.92
C VAL A 17 4.88 4.91 -12.78
N ALA A 18 4.46 5.31 -11.58
CA ALA A 18 3.11 5.76 -11.30
C ALA A 18 2.75 6.99 -12.15
N THR A 19 1.78 6.88 -13.04
CA THR A 19 1.36 7.95 -13.96
C THR A 19 0.45 8.98 -13.29
N GLY A 20 -0.09 8.68 -12.12
CA GLY A 20 -0.93 9.54 -11.29
C GLY A 20 -0.85 9.14 -9.83
N SER A 21 -1.38 9.96 -8.94
CA SER A 21 -1.57 9.63 -7.53
C SER A 21 -2.89 8.88 -7.33
N GLY A 22 -2.97 8.09 -6.25
CA GLY A 22 -4.12 7.28 -5.90
C GLY A 22 -3.69 5.94 -5.35
N TYR A 23 -4.49 4.93 -5.55
CA TYR A 23 -4.11 3.58 -5.19
C TYR A 23 -3.96 2.67 -6.41
N PHE A 24 -3.19 1.62 -6.25
CA PHE A 24 -2.90 0.62 -7.26
C PHE A 24 -3.21 -0.76 -6.71
N ASN A 25 -3.61 -1.67 -7.57
CA ASN A 25 -3.46 -3.08 -7.30
C ASN A 25 -2.76 -3.78 -8.47
N PHE A 26 -2.03 -4.81 -8.16
CA PHE A 26 -1.32 -5.64 -9.13
C PHE A 26 -2.04 -6.98 -9.18
N LYS A 27 -2.57 -7.31 -10.33
CA LYS A 27 -3.27 -8.56 -10.59
C LYS A 27 -2.29 -9.50 -11.28
N PHE A 28 -1.99 -10.61 -10.65
CA PHE A 28 -1.23 -11.69 -11.24
C PHE A 28 -2.19 -12.74 -11.81
N THR A 29 -1.91 -13.21 -13.00
CA THR A 29 -2.67 -14.29 -13.65
C THR A 29 -1.69 -15.31 -14.19
N ASN A 30 -1.87 -16.57 -13.79
CA ASN A 30 -1.23 -17.70 -14.40
C ASN A 30 -1.90 -17.98 -15.77
N ALA A 31 -1.11 -17.91 -16.85
CA ALA A 31 -1.65 -18.00 -18.18
C ALA A 31 -2.07 -19.44 -18.57
N ASP A 32 -1.36 -20.43 -18.06
CA ASP A 32 -1.49 -21.82 -18.51
C ASP A 32 -2.51 -22.64 -17.72
N GLY A 33 -3.11 -22.08 -16.68
CA GLY A 33 -4.21 -22.70 -15.95
C GLY A 33 -3.91 -24.05 -15.33
N GLY A 34 -2.65 -24.37 -15.11
CA GLY A 34 -2.21 -25.67 -14.60
C GLY A 34 -2.26 -25.76 -13.06
N ASN A 35 -2.56 -26.94 -12.56
CA ASN A 35 -2.44 -27.27 -11.14
C ASN A 35 -0.97 -27.26 -10.72
N ASN A 36 -0.71 -26.91 -9.46
CA ASN A 36 0.62 -26.93 -8.83
C ASN A 36 1.64 -25.92 -9.37
N GLN A 37 1.19 -24.78 -9.88
CA GLN A 37 2.06 -23.69 -10.30
C GLN A 37 2.15 -22.64 -9.19
N TYR A 38 3.14 -22.78 -8.34
CA TYR A 38 3.36 -21.91 -7.19
C TYR A 38 4.21 -20.71 -7.58
N TRP A 39 3.54 -19.56 -7.70
CA TRP A 39 4.15 -18.29 -8.02
C TRP A 39 4.23 -17.38 -6.81
N LYS A 40 5.23 -16.52 -6.83
CA LYS A 40 5.40 -15.48 -5.84
C LYS A 40 5.58 -14.14 -6.54
N LEU A 41 4.65 -13.23 -6.30
CA LEU A 41 4.72 -11.84 -6.72
C LEU A 41 5.05 -10.97 -5.51
N SER A 42 6.16 -10.25 -5.57
CA SER A 42 6.54 -9.28 -4.54
C SER A 42 6.53 -7.87 -5.11
N VAL A 43 5.94 -6.93 -4.37
CA VAL A 43 5.84 -5.51 -4.74
C VAL A 43 6.72 -4.68 -3.80
N TYR A 44 7.53 -3.81 -4.37
CA TYR A 44 8.46 -2.95 -3.64
C TYR A 44 8.26 -1.47 -4.02
N ASP A 45 8.58 -0.58 -3.09
CA ASP A 45 8.68 0.85 -3.32
C ASP A 45 9.98 1.24 -4.07
N GLU A 46 10.14 2.53 -4.32
CA GLU A 46 11.34 3.10 -4.98
C GLU A 46 12.64 2.89 -4.20
N LYS A 47 12.55 2.68 -2.88
CA LYS A 47 13.68 2.40 -1.98
C LYS A 47 13.97 0.91 -1.83
N LYS A 48 13.24 0.06 -2.55
CA LYS A 48 13.30 -1.41 -2.46
C LYS A 48 12.77 -1.97 -1.13
N ASN A 49 11.95 -1.22 -0.40
CA ASN A 49 11.23 -1.77 0.73
C ASN A 49 10.10 -2.67 0.21
N LEU A 50 9.99 -3.87 0.77
CA LEU A 50 8.90 -4.79 0.45
C LEU A 50 7.59 -4.24 1.02
N LEU A 51 6.60 -4.05 0.15
CA LEU A 51 5.26 -3.60 0.51
C LEU A 51 4.31 -4.77 0.70
N GLN A 52 4.31 -5.69 -0.25
CA GLN A 52 3.46 -6.87 -0.19
C GLN A 52 4.05 -8.03 -0.96
N THR A 53 3.77 -9.24 -0.50
CA THR A 53 3.98 -10.47 -1.23
C THR A 53 2.65 -11.19 -1.41
N LEU A 54 2.44 -11.74 -2.58
CA LEU A 54 1.36 -12.66 -2.91
C LEU A 54 1.97 -14.00 -3.31
N GLU A 55 1.37 -15.06 -2.87
CA GLU A 55 1.74 -16.42 -3.24
C GLU A 55 0.51 -17.12 -3.81
N THR A 56 0.67 -17.73 -4.99
CA THR A 56 -0.36 -18.59 -5.54
C THR A 56 -0.12 -20.02 -5.07
N GLU A 57 -1.17 -20.72 -4.79
CA GLU A 57 -1.18 -22.17 -4.67
C GLU A 57 -1.83 -22.75 -5.94
N ASP A 58 -3.13 -22.95 -5.92
CA ASP A 58 -3.88 -23.40 -7.09
C ASP A 58 -4.71 -22.28 -7.75
N ASP A 59 -4.52 -21.05 -7.29
CA ASP A 59 -5.25 -19.91 -7.82
C ASP A 59 -4.76 -19.50 -9.21
N LEU A 60 -5.67 -19.43 -10.17
CA LEU A 60 -5.38 -18.91 -11.51
C LEU A 60 -5.09 -17.41 -11.49
N GLN A 61 -5.58 -16.72 -10.47
CA GLN A 61 -5.51 -15.27 -10.39
C GLN A 61 -5.54 -14.78 -8.95
N ILE A 62 -4.59 -13.93 -8.61
CA ILE A 62 -4.53 -13.23 -7.33
C ILE A 62 -4.31 -11.72 -7.54
N SER A 63 -4.65 -10.92 -6.55
CA SER A 63 -4.44 -9.47 -6.59
C SER A 63 -3.90 -8.94 -5.28
N THR A 64 -3.02 -7.95 -5.37
CA THR A 64 -2.58 -7.21 -4.18
C THR A 64 -3.75 -6.47 -3.54
N ALA A 65 -3.57 -6.08 -2.31
CA ALA A 65 -4.36 -5.04 -1.70
C ALA A 65 -4.19 -3.69 -2.46
N LYS A 66 -4.90 -2.67 -2.00
CA LYS A 66 -4.75 -1.30 -2.52
C LYS A 66 -3.47 -0.69 -1.96
N LEU A 67 -2.47 -0.50 -2.80
CA LEU A 67 -1.19 0.13 -2.44
C LEU A 67 -1.17 1.57 -2.92
N SER A 68 -0.72 2.48 -2.07
CA SER A 68 -0.71 3.93 -2.36
C SER A 68 0.60 4.35 -3.00
N PHE A 69 0.53 5.18 -4.04
CA PHE A 69 1.72 5.78 -4.64
C PHE A 69 1.45 7.20 -5.13
N ARG A 70 2.47 8.04 -5.07
CA ARG A 70 2.47 9.37 -5.69
C ARG A 70 2.84 9.27 -7.16
N LYS A 71 2.29 10.19 -7.96
CA LYS A 71 2.72 10.34 -9.36
C LYS A 71 4.24 10.47 -9.47
N GLY A 72 4.82 9.74 -10.42
CA GLY A 72 6.25 9.75 -10.71
C GLY A 72 7.09 8.80 -9.86
N LYS A 73 6.48 8.13 -8.87
CA LYS A 73 7.19 7.14 -8.05
C LYS A 73 7.37 5.83 -8.78
N GLU A 74 8.51 5.19 -8.54
CA GLU A 74 8.83 3.90 -9.10
C GLU A 74 8.31 2.77 -8.22
N ILE A 75 7.73 1.78 -8.85
CA ILE A 75 7.23 0.57 -8.23
C ILE A 75 7.96 -0.59 -8.88
N TYR A 76 8.49 -1.48 -8.07
CA TYR A 76 9.18 -2.65 -8.58
C TYR A 76 8.39 -3.91 -8.26
N LEU A 77 8.31 -4.78 -9.24
CA LEU A 77 7.68 -6.07 -9.12
C LEU A 77 8.74 -7.14 -9.32
N LYS A 78 8.70 -8.15 -8.47
CA LYS A 78 9.52 -9.35 -8.60
C LYS A 78 8.60 -10.55 -8.75
N VAL A 79 8.79 -11.33 -9.80
CA VAL A 79 8.08 -12.59 -10.01
C VAL A 79 9.10 -13.72 -9.93
N GLU A 80 8.79 -14.70 -9.11
CA GLU A 80 9.62 -15.89 -8.93
C GLU A 80 8.74 -17.11 -8.61
N ARG A 81 9.34 -18.27 -8.63
CA ARG A 81 8.67 -19.47 -8.14
C ARG A 81 8.61 -19.47 -6.62
N ASN A 82 7.50 -19.96 -6.08
CA ASN A 82 7.36 -20.09 -4.62
C ASN A 82 7.93 -21.42 -4.10
N ILE A 83 7.76 -22.52 -4.84
CA ILE A 83 8.20 -23.86 -4.44
C ILE A 83 8.87 -24.59 -5.61
N ASN A 84 9.70 -25.59 -5.27
CA ASN A 84 10.51 -26.34 -6.21
C ASN A 84 9.71 -27.06 -7.31
N ASP A 85 10.07 -26.82 -8.54
CA ASP A 85 9.95 -27.63 -9.75
C ASP A 85 8.78 -27.44 -10.71
N TYR A 86 7.63 -26.84 -10.35
CA TYR A 86 6.46 -26.89 -11.23
C TYR A 86 6.22 -25.67 -12.15
N ALA A 87 6.78 -24.50 -11.84
CA ALA A 87 6.51 -23.28 -12.59
C ALA A 87 7.50 -22.96 -13.72
N CYS A 88 8.40 -23.88 -14.10
CA CYS A 88 9.34 -23.61 -15.20
C CYS A 88 8.68 -23.84 -16.56
N GLY A 89 8.89 -22.89 -17.47
CA GLY A 89 8.36 -22.92 -18.84
C GLY A 89 6.91 -22.47 -18.97
N HIS A 90 6.30 -21.98 -17.88
CA HIS A 90 4.93 -21.47 -17.89
C HIS A 90 4.90 -19.96 -18.00
N GLU A 91 3.89 -19.46 -18.70
CA GLU A 91 3.64 -18.04 -18.87
C GLU A 91 2.76 -17.46 -17.76
N TYR A 92 2.98 -16.18 -17.48
CA TYR A 92 2.15 -15.41 -16.57
C TYR A 92 1.88 -14.00 -17.11
N THR A 93 0.87 -13.36 -16.56
CA THR A 93 0.63 -11.94 -16.79
C THR A 93 0.54 -11.17 -15.49
N VAL A 94 1.07 -9.95 -15.48
CA VAL A 94 0.84 -8.99 -14.41
C VAL A 94 0.14 -7.76 -14.98
N THR A 95 -1.04 -7.47 -14.47
CA THR A 95 -1.81 -6.27 -14.81
C THR A 95 -1.65 -5.24 -13.69
N VAL A 96 -1.29 -4.01 -14.05
CA VAL A 96 -1.24 -2.88 -13.13
C VAL A 96 -2.55 -2.10 -13.28
N ASN A 97 -3.35 -2.11 -12.23
CA ASN A 97 -4.58 -1.32 -12.16
C ASN A 97 -4.34 -0.08 -11.31
N GLN A 98 -4.46 1.09 -11.90
CA GLN A 98 -4.34 2.37 -11.23
C GLN A 98 -5.70 3.04 -11.09
N TYR A 99 -6.01 3.48 -9.89
CA TYR A 99 -7.26 4.17 -9.55
C TYR A 99 -6.96 5.56 -9.03
N LYS A 100 -7.48 6.58 -9.69
CA LYS A 100 -7.42 7.96 -9.18
C LYS A 100 -8.34 8.10 -7.97
N ALA A 101 -7.81 8.61 -6.88
CA ALA A 101 -8.57 8.84 -5.67
C ALA A 101 -8.03 10.08 -4.94
N ASP A 102 -8.76 11.19 -5.02
CA ASP A 102 -8.38 12.46 -4.39
C ASP A 102 -8.43 12.41 -2.86
N ASN A 103 -9.05 11.39 -2.30
CA ASN A 103 -9.24 11.17 -0.87
C ASN A 103 -8.50 9.94 -0.37
N TRP A 104 -7.47 9.52 -1.06
CA TRP A 104 -6.57 8.44 -0.67
C TRP A 104 -5.24 9.03 -0.21
N GLU A 105 -4.57 8.37 0.73
CA GLU A 105 -3.23 8.77 1.16
C GLU A 105 -2.23 8.80 0.00
N GLN A 106 -1.11 9.46 0.22
CA GLN A 106 -0.05 9.61 -0.78
C GLN A 106 1.27 9.11 -0.21
N GLU A 107 1.61 7.86 -0.49
CA GLU A 107 2.84 7.24 -0.04
C GLU A 107 4.09 7.77 -0.79
N SER A 108 5.26 7.83 -0.11
CA SER A 108 5.47 7.50 1.32
C SER A 108 5.13 8.70 2.19
N ASN A 109 4.23 8.51 3.16
CA ASN A 109 3.80 9.57 4.09
C ASN A 109 4.31 9.33 5.53
N ASP A 110 5.42 8.62 5.69
CA ASP A 110 6.03 8.14 6.95
C ASP A 110 6.58 9.24 7.87
N SER A 111 6.43 10.51 7.54
CA SER A 111 7.00 11.61 8.31
C SER A 111 6.18 12.89 8.24
N PHE A 112 6.45 13.84 9.16
CA PHE A 112 5.86 15.18 9.10
C PHE A 112 6.11 15.92 7.78
N ALA A 113 7.26 15.68 7.14
CA ALA A 113 7.63 16.35 5.90
C ALA A 113 6.89 15.79 4.68
N THR A 114 6.48 14.54 4.76
CA THR A 114 5.81 13.82 3.66
C THR A 114 4.33 13.58 3.92
N ALA A 115 3.78 14.10 5.03
CA ALA A 115 2.41 13.89 5.46
C ALA A 115 1.36 14.16 4.36
N THR A 116 0.38 13.29 4.26
CA THR A 116 -0.75 13.45 3.35
C THR A 116 -1.66 14.59 3.81
N THR A 117 -1.97 15.54 2.91
CA THR A 117 -2.84 16.67 3.24
C THR A 117 -4.31 16.27 3.26
N VAL A 118 -4.96 16.47 4.40
CA VAL A 118 -6.40 16.22 4.57
C VAL A 118 -7.19 17.53 4.44
N LYS A 119 -8.28 17.51 3.69
CA LYS A 119 -9.16 18.65 3.51
C LYS A 119 -10.28 18.67 4.58
N LYS A 120 -10.73 19.87 4.93
CA LYS A 120 -11.84 20.05 5.88
C LYS A 120 -13.09 19.27 5.45
N ASN A 121 -13.71 18.57 6.39
CA ASN A 121 -14.94 17.78 6.16
C ASN A 121 -14.81 16.74 5.03
N LYS A 122 -13.61 16.22 4.82
CA LYS A 122 -13.36 15.12 3.89
C LYS A 122 -12.72 13.94 4.64
N THR A 123 -13.12 12.76 4.28
CA THR A 123 -12.45 11.53 4.70
C THR A 123 -11.23 11.30 3.82
N CYS A 124 -10.12 10.89 4.41
CA CYS A 124 -8.98 10.37 3.69
C CYS A 124 -8.85 8.89 4.04
N SER A 125 -8.81 8.05 3.03
CA SER A 125 -8.59 6.61 3.19
C SER A 125 -7.10 6.30 3.10
N ALA A 126 -6.68 5.29 3.84
CA ALA A 126 -5.30 4.84 3.91
C ALA A 126 -5.24 3.34 4.12
N ASN A 127 -4.07 2.78 3.97
CA ASN A 127 -3.77 1.43 4.43
C ASN A 127 -2.32 1.34 4.93
N ASN A 128 -2.08 0.41 5.83
CA ASN A 128 -0.79 0.17 6.44
C ASN A 128 -0.40 -1.28 6.15
N TYR A 129 0.40 -1.49 5.12
CA TYR A 129 0.79 -2.83 4.67
C TYR A 129 2.25 -3.19 4.96
N ALA A 130 3.13 -2.22 5.10
CA ALA A 130 4.52 -2.48 5.43
C ALA A 130 4.72 -2.58 6.95
N VAL A 131 5.61 -3.49 7.38
CA VAL A 131 5.84 -3.79 8.82
C VAL A 131 6.22 -2.59 9.69
N LYS A 132 6.69 -1.48 9.07
CA LYS A 132 7.11 -0.25 9.76
C LYS A 132 6.39 0.98 9.24
N ASP A 133 5.33 0.79 8.51
CA ASP A 133 4.52 1.85 7.93
C ASP A 133 3.89 2.74 9.01
N LYS A 134 3.92 4.05 8.78
CA LYS A 134 3.38 5.06 9.69
C LYS A 134 2.75 6.17 8.88
N ASP A 135 1.44 6.24 8.92
CA ASP A 135 0.69 7.25 8.19
C ASP A 135 0.69 8.60 8.89
N TYR A 136 1.29 9.59 8.28
CA TYR A 136 1.20 10.97 8.71
C TYR A 136 0.21 11.75 7.85
N PHE A 137 -0.73 12.40 8.52
CA PHE A 137 -1.69 13.29 7.91
C PHE A 137 -1.53 14.71 8.43
N VAL A 138 -1.70 15.70 7.55
CA VAL A 138 -1.66 17.11 7.94
C VAL A 138 -2.96 17.82 7.55
N TYR A 139 -3.54 18.52 8.50
CA TYR A 139 -4.65 19.44 8.28
C TYR A 139 -4.22 20.86 8.61
N LYS A 140 -4.39 21.79 7.66
CA LYS A 140 -4.10 23.21 7.88
C LYS A 140 -5.41 23.94 8.22
N ALA A 141 -5.57 24.34 9.48
CA ALA A 141 -6.70 25.11 9.93
C ALA A 141 -6.67 26.53 9.32
N ALA A 142 -7.76 26.97 8.71
CA ALA A 142 -7.87 28.29 8.10
C ALA A 142 -8.02 29.41 9.15
N LYS A 143 -8.50 29.09 10.36
CA LYS A 143 -8.68 30.00 11.47
C LYS A 143 -8.54 29.31 12.81
N LYS A 144 -8.34 30.08 13.88
CA LYS A 144 -8.33 29.55 15.25
C LYS A 144 -9.68 28.89 15.58
N GLY A 145 -9.67 27.84 16.36
CA GLY A 145 -10.87 27.13 16.78
C GLY A 145 -10.60 25.67 17.14
N LYS A 146 -11.68 24.99 17.47
CA LYS A 146 -11.62 23.53 17.73
C LYS A 146 -11.60 22.76 16.41
N VAL A 147 -10.77 21.74 16.34
CA VAL A 147 -10.74 20.75 15.25
C VAL A 147 -11.05 19.38 15.85
N THR A 148 -12.02 18.70 15.29
CA THR A 148 -12.32 17.32 15.63
C THR A 148 -11.82 16.40 14.52
N ILE A 149 -10.99 15.46 14.89
CA ILE A 149 -10.49 14.39 14.03
C ILE A 149 -11.25 13.13 14.42
N GLN A 150 -11.81 12.45 13.46
CA GLN A 150 -12.43 11.13 13.66
C GLN A 150 -11.66 10.10 12.86
N VAL A 151 -11.37 8.96 13.47
CA VAL A 151 -10.72 7.83 12.80
C VAL A 151 -11.71 6.67 12.67
N SER A 152 -11.62 5.96 11.54
CA SER A 152 -12.28 4.68 11.33
C SER A 152 -11.17 3.66 11.10
N LEU A 153 -11.08 2.68 11.96
CA LEU A 153 -10.02 1.69 11.98
C LEU A 153 -10.63 0.30 11.74
N PRO A 154 -9.87 -0.65 11.18
CA PRO A 154 -10.28 -2.05 11.15
C PRO A 154 -10.54 -2.57 12.56
N ASP A 155 -11.46 -3.51 12.71
CA ASP A 155 -11.79 -4.12 14.00
C ASP A 155 -10.66 -5.02 14.54
N SER A 156 -9.72 -5.39 13.68
CA SER A 156 -8.54 -6.18 14.02
C SER A 156 -7.30 -5.30 14.07
N GLY A 157 -6.46 -5.52 15.07
CA GLY A 157 -5.16 -4.86 15.21
C GLY A 157 -5.12 -3.84 16.35
N TYR A 158 -3.89 -3.47 16.71
CA TYR A 158 -3.62 -2.46 17.73
C TYR A 158 -3.14 -1.17 17.05
N TRP A 159 -3.96 -0.14 17.16
CA TRP A 159 -3.69 1.14 16.48
C TRP A 159 -3.31 2.21 17.50
N ASN A 160 -2.20 2.87 17.25
CA ASN A 160 -1.79 4.04 18.02
C ASN A 160 -2.05 5.30 17.19
N VAL A 161 -2.84 6.22 17.74
CA VAL A 161 -3.16 7.49 17.11
C VAL A 161 -2.58 8.64 17.90
N CYS A 162 -1.71 9.42 17.26
CA CYS A 162 -1.05 10.57 17.85
C CYS A 162 -1.45 11.86 17.13
N VAL A 163 -1.77 12.89 17.90
CA VAL A 163 -2.05 14.22 17.34
C VAL A 163 -0.96 15.19 17.78
N TYR A 164 -0.41 15.90 16.80
CA TYR A 164 0.67 16.85 17.00
C TYR A 164 0.23 18.26 16.59
N ASN A 165 0.77 19.29 17.25
CA ASN A 165 0.56 20.67 16.82
C ASN A 165 1.56 21.06 15.71
N GLN A 166 1.43 22.30 15.20
CA GLN A 166 2.31 22.82 14.13
C GLN A 166 3.80 22.84 14.49
N LYS A 167 4.16 22.84 15.80
CA LYS A 167 5.54 22.76 16.30
C LYS A 167 6.01 21.31 16.45
N LYS A 168 5.25 20.34 15.95
CA LYS A 168 5.51 18.90 16.05
C LYS A 168 5.56 18.39 17.50
N LYS A 169 4.93 19.12 18.44
CA LYS A 169 4.79 18.69 19.83
C LYS A 169 3.52 17.82 19.94
N LEU A 170 3.64 16.66 20.55
CA LEU A 170 2.53 15.78 20.88
C LEU A 170 1.53 16.52 21.77
N VAL A 171 0.24 16.54 21.37
CA VAL A 171 -0.84 17.17 22.11
C VAL A 171 -1.91 16.17 22.56
N LYS A 172 -2.00 15.04 21.89
CA LYS A 172 -2.87 13.93 22.28
C LYS A 172 -2.35 12.61 21.73
N GLN A 173 -2.53 11.55 22.49
CA GLN A 173 -2.21 10.17 22.10
C GLN A 173 -3.29 9.24 22.60
N GLU A 174 -3.56 8.24 21.83
CA GLU A 174 -4.41 7.09 22.19
C GLU A 174 -3.72 5.84 21.73
N ASP A 175 -3.35 5.02 22.68
CA ASP A 175 -2.88 3.67 22.45
C ASP A 175 -4.11 2.75 22.41
N TYR A 176 -4.13 1.82 21.47
CA TYR A 176 -5.30 0.94 21.23
C TYR A 176 -6.56 1.69 20.79
N ALA A 177 -6.41 2.69 19.92
CA ALA A 177 -7.52 3.45 19.38
C ALA A 177 -8.57 2.55 18.71
N GLN A 178 -9.83 2.86 18.96
CA GLN A 178 -10.97 2.12 18.44
C GLN A 178 -11.60 2.83 17.25
N THR A 179 -12.31 2.09 16.39
CA THR A 179 -13.06 2.69 15.30
C THR A 179 -14.09 3.70 15.80
N GLY A 180 -14.27 4.79 15.08
CA GLY A 180 -15.17 5.87 15.47
C GLY A 180 -14.63 6.83 16.53
N GLN A 181 -13.42 6.61 17.04
CA GLN A 181 -12.82 7.46 18.06
C GLN A 181 -12.62 8.90 17.56
N LYS A 182 -12.88 9.86 18.46
CA LYS A 182 -12.79 11.29 18.14
C LYS A 182 -11.75 11.99 19.02
N PHE A 183 -10.91 12.76 18.36
CA PHE A 183 -9.92 13.63 19.00
C PHE A 183 -10.30 15.08 18.77
N THR A 184 -10.43 15.85 19.85
CA THR A 184 -10.67 17.31 19.75
C THR A 184 -9.45 18.06 20.24
N VAL A 185 -8.92 18.92 19.39
CA VAL A 185 -7.77 19.80 19.68
C VAL A 185 -8.14 21.25 19.46
N LYS A 186 -7.50 22.17 20.19
CA LYS A 186 -7.71 23.63 20.10
C LYS A 186 -6.54 24.33 19.43
#